data_5c05f2fe46f9dfba674f65e384d1d043
#
_entry.id   5c05f2fe46f9dfba674f65e384d1d043
#
_cell.length_a   1.000
_cell.length_b   1.000
_cell.length_c   1.000
_cell.angle_alpha   90.00
_cell.angle_beta   90.00
_cell.angle_gamma   90.00
#
_symmetry.space_group_name_H-M   'P 1'
#
loop_
_entity.id
_entity.type
_entity.pdbx_description
1 polymer ?
#
loop_
_entity_poly.entity_id
_entity_poly.type
_entity_poly.pdbx_seq_one_letter_code
_entity_poly.pdbx_strand_id
1 'polypeptide(L)'
;MLEVNGKGTFEDRVNIVLDELSLGIQWERPSLIVLIYRSEHIKNIVQAILAKSLGKSGQVVLHYAVDKYHYDIPRELLDHPKHKQAVFFVSGLRWGGGRGYSNAYRALNMHREYLVEGNIKAIFWLTQNEVKQLARFSPDFWAFRHKVVDFFDLPSKKSIKPLVSSNSSFHSLYTKNANDFQTWINTAEMFYALGCIDEAILNFRKALRKYPDETAIYLQIAEIYLYMGRLPAAGRFLKKANKGKTDKIYFLNELNRLNQVANSMPHASGGFLEQTT
;
A
#
# COMPACT_ATOMS: atom_id res chain seq x y z
N MET A 1 9.73 10.12 19.79
CA MET A 1 10.62 10.35 18.62
C MET A 1 10.68 9.04 17.84
N LEU A 2 10.33 9.03 16.55
CA LEU A 2 10.40 7.83 15.72
C LEU A 2 11.87 7.53 15.43
N GLU A 3 12.47 6.51 16.06
CA GLU A 3 13.69 5.92 15.55
C GLU A 3 13.35 5.15 14.27
N VAL A 4 13.33 5.88 13.16
CA VAL A 4 13.27 5.29 11.84
C VAL A 4 14.71 4.98 11.45
N ASN A 5 15.06 3.71 11.32
CA ASN A 5 16.36 3.27 10.82
C ASN A 5 16.48 3.60 9.31
N GLY A 6 16.52 4.89 8.98
CA GLY A 6 16.65 5.40 7.61
C GLY A 6 18.07 5.73 7.15
N LYS A 7 19.09 5.42 7.97
CA LYS A 7 20.50 5.61 7.60
C LYS A 7 21.06 4.28 7.10
N GLY A 8 21.30 4.15 5.81
CA GLY A 8 21.87 2.97 5.18
C GLY A 8 21.47 2.84 3.72
N THR A 9 22.14 1.97 2.99
CA THR A 9 21.78 1.62 1.61
C THR A 9 20.44 0.88 1.57
N PHE A 10 19.90 0.67 0.37
CA PHE A 10 18.71 -0.16 0.18
C PHE A 10 18.95 -1.59 0.69
N GLU A 11 20.11 -2.14 0.40
CA GLU A 11 20.55 -3.47 0.82
C GLU A 11 20.64 -3.59 2.35
N ASP A 12 21.20 -2.57 3.02
CA ASP A 12 21.28 -2.54 4.49
C ASP A 12 19.88 -2.60 5.12
N ARG A 13 18.93 -1.86 4.55
CA ARG A 13 17.54 -1.86 5.04
C ARG A 13 16.86 -3.23 4.85
N VAL A 14 17.09 -3.89 3.71
CA VAL A 14 16.60 -5.26 3.47
C VAL A 14 17.22 -6.23 4.47
N ASN A 15 18.53 -6.13 4.72
CA ASN A 15 19.23 -6.99 5.68
C ASN A 15 18.71 -6.79 7.10
N ILE A 16 18.46 -5.56 7.55
CA ILE A 16 17.85 -5.29 8.88
C ILE A 16 16.53 -6.05 9.05
N VAL A 17 15.71 -6.12 8.01
CA VAL A 17 14.43 -6.85 8.04
C VAL A 17 14.67 -8.36 8.12
N LEU A 18 15.57 -8.88 7.29
CA LEU A 18 15.90 -10.32 7.26
C LEU A 18 16.54 -10.79 8.56
N ASP A 19 17.43 -9.99 9.15
CA ASP A 19 18.08 -10.30 10.42
C ASP A 19 17.06 -10.39 11.56
N GLU A 20 16.13 -9.42 11.65
CA GLU A 20 15.08 -9.46 12.67
C GLU A 20 14.15 -10.68 12.51
N LEU A 21 13.75 -11.00 11.26
CA LEU A 21 12.95 -12.19 10.98
C LEU A 21 13.72 -13.47 11.31
N SER A 22 15.01 -13.55 10.95
CA SER A 22 15.87 -14.70 11.25
C SER A 22 15.98 -14.94 12.76
N LEU A 23 16.14 -13.89 13.55
CA LEU A 23 16.10 -13.97 15.01
C LEU A 23 14.75 -14.46 15.53
N GLY A 24 13.64 -13.94 15.00
CA GLY A 24 12.29 -14.37 15.35
C GLY A 24 12.03 -15.84 15.02
N ILE A 25 12.57 -16.32 13.91
CA ILE A 25 12.47 -17.73 13.48
C ILE A 25 13.34 -18.61 14.37
N GLN A 26 14.61 -18.26 14.54
CA GLN A 26 15.57 -19.05 15.31
C GLN A 26 15.17 -19.24 16.77
N TRP A 27 14.63 -18.20 17.39
CA TRP A 27 14.25 -18.18 18.81
C TRP A 27 12.76 -18.42 19.04
N GLU A 28 12.02 -18.82 18.02
CA GLU A 28 10.57 -19.05 18.07
C GLU A 28 9.79 -17.93 18.79
N ARG A 29 10.19 -16.68 18.56
CA ARG A 29 9.57 -15.51 19.16
C ARG A 29 8.79 -14.69 18.14
N PRO A 30 7.82 -13.87 18.56
CA PRO A 30 7.13 -12.97 17.65
C PRO A 30 8.11 -11.99 17.01
N SER A 31 7.85 -11.61 15.76
CA SER A 31 8.62 -10.61 15.04
C SER A 31 7.67 -9.72 14.26
N LEU A 32 7.40 -8.51 14.78
CA LEU A 32 6.44 -7.56 14.24
C LEU A 32 7.20 -6.37 13.65
N ILE A 33 7.27 -6.31 12.34
CA ILE A 33 8.05 -5.30 11.61
C ILE A 33 7.11 -4.39 10.85
N VAL A 34 7.34 -3.09 10.95
CA VAL A 34 6.62 -2.09 10.16
C VAL A 34 7.54 -1.60 9.04
N LEU A 35 7.12 -1.81 7.79
CA LEU A 35 7.80 -1.28 6.62
C LEU A 35 7.00 -0.12 6.05
N ILE A 36 7.66 1.03 5.95
CA ILE A 36 7.03 2.25 5.46
C ILE A 36 7.43 2.43 4.01
N TYR A 37 6.45 2.51 3.12
CA TYR A 37 6.70 2.71 1.70
C TYR A 37 5.95 3.94 1.16
N ARG A 38 6.43 4.45 0.04
CA ARG A 38 5.80 5.54 -0.69
C ARG A 38 5.34 5.08 -2.08
N SER A 39 6.08 4.18 -2.71
CA SER A 39 5.81 3.67 -4.04
C SER A 39 5.45 2.20 -3.99
N GLU A 40 4.34 1.80 -4.62
CA GLU A 40 3.93 0.40 -4.77
C GLU A 40 5.00 -0.39 -5.57
N HIS A 41 5.72 0.25 -6.50
CA HIS A 41 6.81 -0.41 -7.22
C HIS A 41 7.94 -0.83 -6.28
N ILE A 42 8.35 0.07 -5.36
CA ILE A 42 9.38 -0.25 -4.36
C ILE A 42 8.88 -1.35 -3.42
N LYS A 43 7.65 -1.25 -2.93
CA LYS A 43 7.04 -2.28 -2.10
C LYS A 43 7.12 -3.65 -2.78
N ASN A 44 6.71 -3.74 -4.05
CA ASN A 44 6.71 -4.99 -4.81
C ASN A 44 8.13 -5.56 -4.99
N ILE A 45 9.13 -4.71 -5.26
CA ILE A 45 10.53 -5.13 -5.36
C ILE A 45 11.01 -5.70 -4.01
N VAL A 46 10.78 -4.98 -2.90
CA VAL A 46 11.21 -5.43 -1.57
C VAL A 46 10.47 -6.71 -1.18
N GLN A 47 9.17 -6.81 -1.44
CA GLN A 47 8.39 -8.04 -1.20
C GLN A 47 8.99 -9.24 -1.94
N ALA A 48 9.32 -9.08 -3.21
CA ALA A 48 9.91 -10.16 -4.01
C ALA A 48 11.29 -10.60 -3.47
N ILE A 49 12.13 -9.64 -3.06
CA ILE A 49 13.44 -9.94 -2.46
C ILE A 49 13.28 -10.69 -1.13
N LEU A 50 12.42 -10.20 -0.24
CA LEU A 50 12.17 -10.81 1.06
C LEU A 50 11.56 -12.21 0.91
N ALA A 51 10.54 -12.38 0.05
CA ALA A 51 9.91 -13.67 -0.21
C ALA A 51 10.92 -14.68 -0.76
N LYS A 52 11.79 -14.28 -1.70
CA LYS A 52 12.85 -15.16 -2.24
C LYS A 52 13.85 -15.58 -1.16
N SER A 53 14.25 -14.67 -0.27
CA SER A 53 15.21 -14.96 0.79
C SER A 53 14.60 -15.88 1.85
N LEU A 54 13.36 -15.61 2.27
CA LEU A 54 12.62 -16.42 3.23
C LEU A 54 12.33 -17.83 2.68
N GLY A 55 11.97 -17.93 1.40
CA GLY A 55 11.75 -19.23 0.74
C GLY A 55 13.03 -20.11 0.74
N LYS A 56 14.21 -19.50 0.55
CA LYS A 56 15.49 -20.23 0.66
C LYS A 56 15.74 -20.78 2.07
N SER A 57 15.20 -20.13 3.11
CA SER A 57 15.28 -20.58 4.51
C SER A 57 14.14 -21.54 4.89
N GLY A 58 13.33 -21.99 3.92
CA GLY A 58 12.21 -22.91 4.16
C GLY A 58 10.98 -22.26 4.78
N GLN A 59 10.93 -20.91 4.83
CA GLN A 59 9.76 -20.19 5.34
C GLN A 59 8.70 -20.01 4.28
N VAL A 60 7.44 -20.13 4.67
CA VAL A 60 6.30 -19.83 3.82
C VAL A 60 5.96 -18.34 3.94
N VAL A 61 5.82 -17.63 2.82
CA VAL A 61 5.34 -16.25 2.83
C VAL A 61 3.87 -16.24 2.47
N LEU A 62 3.06 -15.64 3.34
CA LEU A 62 1.62 -15.49 3.16
C LEU A 62 1.24 -14.02 3.10
N HIS A 63 0.48 -13.65 2.08
CA HIS A 63 -0.02 -12.29 1.91
C HIS A 63 -1.40 -12.16 2.54
N TYR A 64 -1.56 -11.14 3.41
CA TYR A 64 -2.81 -10.82 4.05
C TYR A 64 -3.25 -9.40 3.67
N ALA A 65 -4.37 -9.31 2.97
CA ALA A 65 -4.96 -8.04 2.55
C ALA A 65 -6.15 -7.69 3.45
N VAL A 66 -6.03 -6.57 4.16
CA VAL A 66 -7.08 -6.07 5.05
C VAL A 66 -8.24 -5.48 4.25
N ASP A 67 -9.46 -5.84 4.61
CA ASP A 67 -10.68 -5.22 4.11
C ASP A 67 -11.74 -5.07 5.24
N LYS A 68 -12.96 -4.68 4.88
CA LYS A 68 -14.03 -4.47 5.86
C LYS A 68 -14.53 -5.75 6.55
N TYR A 69 -14.24 -6.92 6.00
CA TYR A 69 -14.62 -8.22 6.55
C TYR A 69 -13.44 -8.92 7.20
N HIS A 70 -12.23 -8.73 6.65
CA HIS A 70 -10.97 -9.29 7.09
C HIS A 70 -10.12 -8.18 7.73
N TYR A 71 -10.43 -7.82 8.96
CA TYR A 71 -9.79 -6.72 9.68
C TYR A 71 -9.22 -7.11 11.06
N ASP A 72 -9.64 -8.24 11.61
CA ASP A 72 -9.11 -8.75 12.88
C ASP A 72 -7.82 -9.52 12.64
N ILE A 73 -6.81 -8.78 12.22
CA ILE A 73 -5.52 -9.31 11.81
C ILE A 73 -4.91 -10.25 12.86
N PRO A 74 -4.80 -9.87 14.15
CA PRO A 74 -4.16 -10.75 15.13
C PRO A 74 -4.82 -12.12 15.23
N ARG A 75 -6.16 -12.15 15.24
CA ARG A 75 -6.92 -13.38 15.32
C ARG A 75 -6.78 -14.22 14.05
N GLU A 76 -6.97 -13.60 12.89
CA GLU A 76 -6.91 -14.32 11.62
C GLU A 76 -5.51 -14.88 11.32
N LEU A 77 -4.43 -14.19 11.73
CA LEU A 77 -3.08 -14.70 11.62
C LEU A 77 -2.82 -15.89 12.56
N LEU A 78 -3.33 -15.82 13.80
CA LEU A 78 -3.22 -16.90 14.76
C LEU A 78 -4.00 -18.14 14.32
N ASP A 79 -5.22 -17.97 13.79
CA ASP A 79 -6.10 -19.05 13.35
C ASP A 79 -5.60 -19.73 12.06
N HIS A 80 -4.63 -19.13 11.36
CA HIS A 80 -4.09 -19.72 10.14
C HIS A 80 -3.27 -21.00 10.44
N PRO A 81 -3.56 -22.16 9.76
CA PRO A 81 -2.95 -23.45 10.10
C PRO A 81 -1.41 -23.49 9.96
N LYS A 82 -0.83 -22.61 9.12
CA LYS A 82 0.63 -22.50 8.94
C LYS A 82 1.26 -21.36 9.74
N HIS A 83 0.57 -20.78 10.74
CA HIS A 83 1.07 -19.56 11.42
C HIS A 83 2.47 -19.70 12.02
N LYS A 84 2.87 -20.90 12.49
CA LYS A 84 4.20 -21.15 13.06
C LYS A 84 5.33 -21.13 12.03
N GLN A 85 5.02 -21.54 10.78
CA GLN A 85 6.00 -21.68 9.70
C GLN A 85 5.95 -20.53 8.69
N ALA A 86 5.02 -19.59 8.88
CA ALA A 86 4.78 -18.53 7.94
C ALA A 86 5.34 -17.19 8.42
N VAL A 87 5.76 -16.38 7.46
CA VAL A 87 5.94 -14.95 7.62
C VAL A 87 4.80 -14.25 6.86
N PHE A 88 4.01 -13.46 7.57
CA PHE A 88 2.85 -12.79 7.01
C PHE A 88 3.21 -11.40 6.47
N PHE A 89 2.82 -11.11 5.23
CA PHE A 89 2.91 -9.79 4.62
C PHE A 89 1.54 -9.14 4.67
N VAL A 90 1.34 -8.28 5.66
CA VAL A 90 0.06 -7.60 5.94
C VAL A 90 0.03 -6.24 5.25
N SER A 91 -1.05 -5.92 4.55
CA SER A 91 -1.22 -4.63 3.87
C SER A 91 -2.65 -4.11 3.91
N GLY A 92 -2.81 -2.80 3.74
CA GLY A 92 -4.12 -2.17 3.56
C GLY A 92 -4.90 -1.94 4.85
N LEU A 93 -4.26 -1.66 5.98
CA LEU A 93 -4.91 -1.42 7.26
C LEU A 93 -6.05 -0.40 7.19
N ARG A 94 -5.89 0.64 6.36
CA ARG A 94 -6.89 1.69 6.14
C ARG A 94 -8.23 1.17 5.59
N TRP A 95 -8.26 -0.04 5.04
CA TRP A 95 -9.45 -0.63 4.41
C TRP A 95 -10.28 -1.51 5.34
N GLY A 96 -9.87 -1.67 6.60
CA GLY A 96 -10.53 -2.53 7.59
C GLY A 96 -11.90 -2.06 8.07
N GLY A 97 -12.61 -1.23 7.31
CA GLY A 97 -13.95 -0.74 7.67
C GLY A 97 -13.93 0.28 8.80
N GLY A 98 -15.10 0.47 9.47
CA GLY A 98 -15.22 1.39 10.61
C GLY A 98 -15.72 2.79 10.23
N ARG A 99 -16.02 3.60 11.28
CA ARG A 99 -16.43 5.00 11.17
C ARG A 99 -15.30 5.90 11.67
N GLY A 100 -14.81 6.78 10.81
CA GLY A 100 -13.73 7.73 11.14
C GLY A 100 -12.31 7.14 10.99
N TYR A 101 -12.06 5.94 11.50
CA TYR A 101 -10.82 5.19 11.31
C TYR A 101 -11.10 3.70 11.10
N SER A 102 -10.11 2.96 10.60
CA SER A 102 -10.28 1.54 10.30
C SER A 102 -10.41 0.68 11.56
N ASN A 103 -11.32 -0.31 11.54
CA ASN A 103 -11.45 -1.31 12.59
C ASN A 103 -10.17 -2.14 12.77
N ALA A 104 -9.35 -2.28 11.72
CA ALA A 104 -8.08 -2.99 11.79
C ALA A 104 -7.11 -2.38 12.82
N TYR A 105 -7.08 -1.04 12.94
CA TYR A 105 -6.27 -0.40 13.99
C TYR A 105 -6.75 -0.77 15.38
N ARG A 106 -8.08 -0.79 15.58
CA ARG A 106 -8.65 -1.18 16.87
C ARG A 106 -8.36 -2.65 17.19
N ALA A 107 -8.54 -3.55 16.23
CA ALA A 107 -8.26 -4.97 16.40
C ALA A 107 -6.79 -5.21 16.75
N LEU A 108 -5.85 -4.56 16.04
CA LEU A 108 -4.42 -4.63 16.36
C LEU A 108 -4.10 -4.19 17.79
N ASN A 109 -4.79 -3.16 18.29
CA ASN A 109 -4.57 -2.69 19.68
C ASN A 109 -5.17 -3.63 20.73
N MET A 110 -6.37 -4.13 20.46
CA MET A 110 -7.12 -4.94 21.43
C MET A 110 -6.68 -6.40 21.50
N HIS A 111 -6.28 -6.96 20.37
CA HIS A 111 -5.96 -8.39 20.22
C HIS A 111 -4.47 -8.65 19.98
N ARG A 112 -3.60 -7.68 20.28
CA ARG A 112 -2.14 -7.81 20.08
C ARG A 112 -1.53 -9.05 20.74
N GLU A 113 -2.12 -9.51 21.86
CA GLU A 113 -1.65 -10.68 22.61
C GLU A 113 -1.64 -11.94 21.74
N TYR A 114 -2.58 -12.08 20.81
CA TYR A 114 -2.61 -13.22 19.88
C TYR A 114 -1.37 -13.31 18.99
N LEU A 115 -0.78 -12.15 18.65
CA LEU A 115 0.47 -12.12 17.88
C LEU A 115 1.64 -12.66 18.68
N VAL A 116 1.62 -12.49 20.02
CA VAL A 116 2.65 -12.97 20.94
C VAL A 116 2.45 -14.44 21.22
N GLU A 117 1.25 -14.85 21.61
CA GLU A 117 0.89 -16.24 21.91
C GLU A 117 1.15 -17.17 20.72
N GLY A 118 0.85 -16.69 19.51
CA GLY A 118 1.11 -17.42 18.27
C GLY A 118 2.55 -17.36 17.77
N ASN A 119 3.45 -16.63 18.44
CA ASN A 119 4.81 -16.36 17.94
C ASN A 119 4.81 -15.85 16.49
N ILE A 120 3.87 -14.95 16.17
CA ILE A 120 3.61 -14.50 14.80
C ILE A 120 4.79 -13.68 14.27
N LYS A 121 5.23 -14.02 13.05
CA LYS A 121 6.18 -13.25 12.27
C LYS A 121 5.41 -12.49 11.22
N ALA A 122 5.33 -11.16 11.32
CA ALA A 122 4.53 -10.34 10.41
C ALA A 122 5.24 -9.05 10.00
N ILE A 123 5.17 -8.74 8.73
CA ILE A 123 5.58 -7.48 8.12
C ILE A 123 4.34 -6.68 7.77
N PHE A 124 4.18 -5.52 8.38
CA PHE A 124 3.10 -4.57 8.11
C PHE A 124 3.57 -3.53 7.10
N TRP A 125 3.04 -3.61 5.88
CA TRP A 125 3.31 -2.67 4.80
C TRP A 125 2.40 -1.47 4.92
N LEU A 126 2.96 -0.32 5.29
CA LEU A 126 2.21 0.89 5.62
C LEU A 126 2.69 2.09 4.82
N THR A 127 1.77 2.90 4.37
CA THR A 127 2.07 4.27 3.92
C THR A 127 2.33 5.18 5.12
N GLN A 128 2.94 6.33 4.90
CA GLN A 128 3.15 7.31 5.98
C GLN A 128 1.86 7.71 6.71
N ASN A 129 0.75 7.78 5.97
CA ASN A 129 -0.55 8.11 6.58
C ASN A 129 -1.08 6.97 7.45
N GLU A 130 -0.90 5.72 7.03
CA GLU A 130 -1.28 4.55 7.82
C GLU A 130 -0.44 4.45 9.09
N VAL A 131 0.86 4.76 9.04
CA VAL A 131 1.72 4.81 10.23
C VAL A 131 1.21 5.85 11.25
N LYS A 132 0.85 7.05 10.80
CA LYS A 132 0.26 8.08 11.68
C LYS A 132 -1.04 7.61 12.31
N GLN A 133 -1.89 6.93 11.53
CA GLN A 133 -3.16 6.38 12.03
C GLN A 133 -2.89 5.23 13.02
N LEU A 134 -1.96 4.32 12.71
CA LEU A 134 -1.59 3.21 13.57
C LEU A 134 -1.05 3.71 14.92
N ALA A 135 -0.12 4.66 14.91
CA ALA A 135 0.43 5.25 16.14
C ALA A 135 -0.64 5.96 16.99
N ARG A 136 -1.65 6.56 16.34
CA ARG A 136 -2.75 7.26 17.02
C ARG A 136 -3.82 6.33 17.58
N PHE A 137 -4.22 5.31 16.83
CA PHE A 137 -5.40 4.48 17.15
C PHE A 137 -5.03 3.08 17.66
N SER A 138 -3.73 2.73 17.65
CA SER A 138 -3.21 1.48 18.17
C SER A 138 -1.90 1.71 18.92
N PRO A 139 -1.89 2.56 19.95
CA PRO A 139 -0.66 2.94 20.65
C PRO A 139 0.05 1.76 21.31
N ASP A 140 -0.71 0.81 21.85
CA ASP A 140 -0.14 -0.37 22.51
C ASP A 140 0.54 -1.30 21.48
N PHE A 141 -0.13 -1.58 20.36
CA PHE A 141 0.49 -2.33 19.26
C PHE A 141 1.72 -1.58 18.73
N TRP A 142 1.63 -0.25 18.61
CA TRP A 142 2.75 0.57 18.15
C TRP A 142 3.95 0.48 19.09
N ALA A 143 3.74 0.41 20.40
CA ALA A 143 4.80 0.19 21.38
C ALA A 143 5.41 -1.23 21.29
N PHE A 144 4.62 -2.19 20.84
CA PHE A 144 4.97 -3.61 20.79
C PHE A 144 5.78 -4.02 19.53
N ARG A 145 5.87 -3.15 18.51
CA ARG A 145 6.62 -3.44 17.29
C ARG A 145 8.12 -3.61 17.55
N HIS A 146 8.76 -4.51 16.81
CA HIS A 146 10.19 -4.79 16.96
C HIS A 146 11.06 -3.84 16.14
N LYS A 147 10.69 -3.59 14.88
CA LYS A 147 11.44 -2.73 13.96
C LYS A 147 10.52 -1.85 13.13
N VAL A 148 11.06 -0.68 12.75
CA VAL A 148 10.46 0.20 11.73
C VAL A 148 11.54 0.51 10.71
N VAL A 149 11.29 0.19 9.45
CA VAL A 149 12.22 0.45 8.34
C VAL A 149 11.48 1.19 7.23
N ASP A 150 12.08 2.24 6.69
CA ASP A 150 11.50 2.95 5.55
C ASP A 150 12.14 2.55 4.22
N PHE A 151 11.34 2.59 3.18
CA PHE A 151 11.73 2.36 1.79
C PHE A 151 11.21 3.51 0.93
N PHE A 152 11.68 4.74 1.21
CA PHE A 152 11.29 5.94 0.46
C PHE A 152 12.16 6.17 -0.76
N ASP A 153 13.43 5.77 -0.69
CA ASP A 153 14.38 5.99 -1.76
C ASP A 153 14.34 4.83 -2.75
N LEU A 154 14.29 5.16 -4.02
CA LEU A 154 14.45 4.18 -5.08
C LEU A 154 15.86 3.57 -5.03
N PRO A 155 15.99 2.25 -5.28
CA PRO A 155 17.30 1.66 -5.51
C PRO A 155 17.94 2.37 -6.70
N SER A 156 18.93 3.19 -6.40
CA SER A 156 19.80 3.97 -7.25
C SER A 156 19.22 4.66 -8.50
N LYS A 157 19.68 5.88 -8.72
CA LYS A 157 19.39 6.79 -9.86
C LYS A 157 19.51 6.19 -11.27
N LYS A 158 19.95 4.95 -11.43
CA LYS A 158 20.11 4.28 -12.74
C LYS A 158 18.78 3.79 -13.34
N SER A 159 17.78 3.47 -12.52
CA SER A 159 16.49 2.95 -13.01
C SER A 159 15.47 4.02 -13.39
N ILE A 160 15.67 5.27 -12.95
CA ILE A 160 14.73 6.37 -13.21
C ILE A 160 15.18 7.25 -14.38
N LYS A 161 16.45 7.19 -14.78
CA LYS A 161 16.97 7.99 -15.88
C LYS A 161 16.19 7.87 -17.20
N PRO A 162 15.62 6.73 -17.61
CA PRO A 162 14.87 6.67 -18.87
C PRO A 162 13.51 7.40 -18.82
N LEU A 163 12.88 7.48 -17.63
CA LEU A 163 11.57 8.13 -17.48
C LEU A 163 11.68 9.64 -17.24
N VAL A 164 12.75 10.10 -16.60
CA VAL A 164 12.97 11.51 -16.29
C VAL A 164 13.80 12.23 -17.33
N SER A 165 14.64 11.54 -18.10
CA SER A 165 15.50 12.16 -19.12
C SER A 165 14.77 12.56 -20.41
N SER A 166 13.54 12.05 -20.62
CA SER A 166 12.72 12.50 -21.76
C SER A 166 11.95 13.81 -21.52
N ASN A 167 11.96 14.34 -20.29
CA ASN A 167 11.25 15.58 -19.98
C ASN A 167 12.05 16.49 -19.02
N SER A 168 13.05 17.18 -19.59
CA SER A 168 13.70 18.34 -18.94
C SER A 168 12.71 19.48 -18.60
N SER A 169 11.47 19.38 -19.07
CA SER A 169 10.36 20.28 -18.75
C SER A 169 9.79 20.09 -17.35
N PHE A 170 10.01 18.95 -16.67
CA PHE A 170 9.40 18.68 -15.36
C PHE A 170 9.90 19.61 -14.24
N HIS A 171 11.17 19.98 -14.26
CA HIS A 171 11.71 20.88 -13.24
C HIS A 171 11.19 22.32 -13.36
N SER A 172 10.85 22.77 -14.58
CA SER A 172 10.29 24.11 -14.82
C SER A 172 8.80 24.19 -14.50
N LEU A 173 8.06 23.08 -14.56
CA LEU A 173 6.64 23.01 -14.22
C LEU A 173 6.39 23.11 -12.71
N TYR A 174 7.34 22.63 -11.89
CA TYR A 174 7.23 22.73 -10.43
C TYR A 174 7.35 24.16 -9.87
N THR A 175 7.93 25.06 -10.63
CA THR A 175 8.30 26.40 -10.09
C THR A 175 7.41 27.54 -10.55
N LYS A 176 6.58 27.37 -11.57
CA LYS A 176 5.88 28.52 -12.16
C LYS A 176 4.40 28.68 -11.85
N ASN A 177 3.62 27.63 -11.54
CA ASN A 177 2.21 27.78 -11.17
C ASN A 177 1.69 26.58 -10.36
N ALA A 178 2.09 26.47 -9.09
CA ALA A 178 1.66 25.39 -8.20
C ALA A 178 0.14 25.27 -7.97
N ASN A 179 -0.65 26.17 -8.53
CA ASN A 179 -2.10 26.27 -8.40
C ASN A 179 -2.88 26.04 -9.70
N ASP A 180 -2.22 25.63 -10.79
CA ASP A 180 -2.90 25.38 -12.04
C ASP A 180 -3.46 23.95 -12.12
N PHE A 181 -4.67 23.82 -12.67
CA PHE A 181 -5.38 22.58 -12.88
C PHE A 181 -4.53 21.53 -13.60
N GLN A 182 -3.93 21.92 -14.74
CA GLN A 182 -3.10 21.01 -15.53
C GLN A 182 -1.84 20.56 -14.78
N THR A 183 -1.27 21.43 -13.96
CA THR A 183 -0.13 21.08 -13.12
C THR A 183 -0.49 19.98 -12.12
N TRP A 184 -1.67 20.03 -11.49
CA TRP A 184 -2.10 18.97 -10.57
C TRP A 184 -2.35 17.65 -11.29
N ILE A 185 -2.92 17.65 -12.51
CA ILE A 185 -3.14 16.46 -13.31
C ILE A 185 -1.78 15.83 -13.70
N ASN A 186 -0.91 16.61 -14.33
CA ASN A 186 0.42 16.13 -14.76
C ASN A 186 1.24 15.58 -13.57
N THR A 187 1.15 16.26 -12.41
CA THR A 187 1.81 15.81 -11.19
C THR A 187 1.20 14.50 -10.67
N ALA A 188 -0.13 14.35 -10.73
CA ALA A 188 -0.82 13.13 -10.33
C ALA A 188 -0.45 11.95 -11.22
N GLU A 189 -0.43 12.15 -12.54
CA GLU A 189 -0.03 11.14 -13.53
C GLU A 189 1.42 10.71 -13.34
N MET A 190 2.32 11.67 -13.08
CA MET A 190 3.71 11.36 -12.76
C MET A 190 3.83 10.51 -11.50
N PHE A 191 3.13 10.87 -10.41
CA PHE A 191 3.13 10.07 -9.20
C PHE A 191 2.53 8.68 -9.42
N TYR A 192 1.50 8.57 -10.25
CA TYR A 192 0.92 7.28 -10.62
C TYR A 192 1.92 6.42 -11.38
N ALA A 193 2.59 6.96 -12.38
CA ALA A 193 3.64 6.28 -13.14
C ALA A 193 4.82 5.82 -12.26
N LEU A 194 5.12 6.57 -11.19
CA LEU A 194 6.13 6.19 -10.18
C LEU A 194 5.59 5.20 -9.13
N GLY A 195 4.32 4.79 -9.21
CA GLY A 195 3.67 3.94 -8.22
C GLY A 195 3.42 4.62 -6.86
N CYS A 196 3.54 5.94 -6.77
CA CYS A 196 3.25 6.74 -5.59
C CYS A 196 1.75 7.05 -5.53
N ILE A 197 0.96 6.04 -5.21
CA ILE A 197 -0.50 6.05 -5.38
C ILE A 197 -1.20 7.11 -4.52
N ASP A 198 -0.78 7.28 -3.26
CA ASP A 198 -1.40 8.24 -2.34
C ASP A 198 -1.19 9.68 -2.81
N GLU A 199 -0.01 10.00 -3.32
CA GLU A 199 0.33 11.30 -3.87
C GLU A 199 -0.42 11.56 -5.19
N ALA A 200 -0.57 10.54 -6.03
CA ALA A 200 -1.37 10.64 -7.25
C ALA A 200 -2.82 10.99 -6.92
N ILE A 201 -3.47 10.22 -6.04
CA ILE A 201 -4.85 10.47 -5.60
C ILE A 201 -4.98 11.84 -4.94
N LEU A 202 -4.00 12.26 -4.13
CA LEU A 202 -4.02 13.58 -3.48
C LEU A 202 -4.05 14.72 -4.51
N ASN A 203 -3.22 14.64 -5.55
CA ASN A 203 -3.16 15.67 -6.59
C ASN A 203 -4.39 15.65 -7.49
N PHE A 204 -4.92 14.49 -7.86
CA PHE A 204 -6.22 14.40 -8.54
C PHE A 204 -7.36 15.03 -7.73
N ARG A 205 -7.38 14.79 -6.41
CA ARG A 205 -8.38 15.43 -5.53
C ARG A 205 -8.21 16.95 -5.41
N LYS A 206 -6.98 17.48 -5.49
CA LYS A 206 -6.76 18.94 -5.56
C LYS A 206 -7.38 19.52 -6.84
N ALA A 207 -7.18 18.85 -7.97
CA ALA A 207 -7.79 19.24 -9.24
C ALA A 207 -9.33 19.22 -9.15
N LEU A 208 -9.93 18.17 -8.59
CA LEU A 208 -11.38 18.04 -8.40
C LEU A 208 -11.98 19.08 -7.43
N ARG A 209 -11.22 19.64 -6.49
CA ARG A 209 -11.73 20.73 -5.63
C ARG A 209 -12.00 21.99 -6.44
N LYS A 210 -11.21 22.23 -7.47
CA LYS A 210 -11.36 23.40 -8.35
C LYS A 210 -12.33 23.13 -9.50
N TYR A 211 -12.35 21.88 -10.00
CA TYR A 211 -13.18 21.41 -11.12
C TYR A 211 -13.92 20.13 -10.73
N PRO A 212 -15.03 20.25 -9.97
CA PRO A 212 -15.72 19.10 -9.38
C PRO A 212 -16.47 18.23 -10.41
N ASP A 213 -16.73 18.75 -11.60
CA ASP A 213 -17.47 18.05 -12.66
C ASP A 213 -16.55 17.33 -13.67
N GLU A 214 -15.22 17.31 -13.43
CA GLU A 214 -14.26 16.73 -14.36
C GLU A 214 -14.30 15.19 -14.31
N THR A 215 -15.08 14.62 -15.23
CA THR A 215 -15.32 13.17 -15.32
C THR A 215 -14.04 12.37 -15.52
N ALA A 216 -13.10 12.87 -16.35
CA ALA A 216 -11.85 12.16 -16.64
C ALA A 216 -11.06 11.87 -15.37
N ILE A 217 -11.00 12.82 -14.44
CA ILE A 217 -10.27 12.63 -13.16
C ILE A 217 -10.95 11.58 -12.27
N TYR A 218 -12.29 11.58 -12.22
CA TYR A 218 -13.00 10.54 -11.48
C TYR A 218 -12.72 9.14 -12.03
N LEU A 219 -12.63 8.99 -13.36
CA LEU A 219 -12.30 7.75 -14.03
C LEU A 219 -10.85 7.31 -13.72
N GLN A 220 -9.89 8.23 -13.77
CA GLN A 220 -8.49 7.94 -13.40
C GLN A 220 -8.35 7.48 -11.94
N ILE A 221 -9.04 8.15 -11.01
CA ILE A 221 -9.05 7.70 -9.61
C ILE A 221 -9.73 6.34 -9.46
N ALA A 222 -10.81 6.07 -10.20
CA ALA A 222 -11.47 4.77 -10.19
C ALA A 222 -10.55 3.67 -10.71
N GLU A 223 -9.81 3.91 -11.79
CA GLU A 223 -8.81 3.01 -12.35
C GLU A 223 -7.73 2.67 -11.32
N ILE A 224 -7.18 3.67 -10.65
CA ILE A 224 -6.21 3.46 -9.57
C ILE A 224 -6.77 2.53 -8.49
N TYR A 225 -8.01 2.74 -8.06
CA TYR A 225 -8.63 1.86 -7.06
C TYR A 225 -8.92 0.46 -7.58
N LEU A 226 -9.24 0.30 -8.88
CA LEU A 226 -9.36 -1.02 -9.51
C LEU A 226 -8.00 -1.73 -9.50
N TYR A 227 -6.94 -1.05 -9.94
CA TYR A 227 -5.58 -1.59 -9.91
C TYR A 227 -5.16 -2.05 -8.50
N MET A 228 -5.62 -1.36 -7.46
CA MET A 228 -5.39 -1.76 -6.06
C MET A 228 -6.34 -2.88 -5.57
N GLY A 229 -7.22 -3.42 -6.41
CA GLY A 229 -8.25 -4.38 -6.01
C GLY A 229 -9.35 -3.80 -5.09
N ARG A 230 -9.50 -2.46 -5.04
CA ARG A 230 -10.43 -1.78 -4.12
C ARG A 230 -11.77 -1.46 -4.79
N LEU A 231 -12.49 -2.51 -5.22
CA LEU A 231 -13.74 -2.42 -5.96
C LEU A 231 -14.78 -1.46 -5.36
N PRO A 232 -15.06 -1.45 -4.02
CA PRO A 232 -16.04 -0.52 -3.46
C PRO A 232 -15.62 0.95 -3.56
N ALA A 233 -14.31 1.23 -3.50
CA ALA A 233 -13.79 2.58 -3.67
C ALA A 233 -13.90 3.02 -5.14
N ALA A 234 -13.48 2.17 -6.07
CA ALA A 234 -13.62 2.40 -7.51
C ALA A 234 -15.09 2.68 -7.88
N GLY A 235 -16.03 1.87 -7.41
CA GLY A 235 -17.47 2.05 -7.68
C GLY A 235 -18.01 3.41 -7.22
N ARG A 236 -17.52 3.97 -6.11
CA ARG A 236 -17.91 5.31 -5.66
C ARG A 236 -17.44 6.41 -6.63
N PHE A 237 -16.23 6.27 -7.18
CA PHE A 237 -15.71 7.23 -8.14
C PHE A 237 -16.37 7.09 -9.51
N LEU A 238 -16.65 5.87 -9.96
CA LEU A 238 -17.44 5.62 -11.18
C LEU A 238 -18.85 6.23 -11.10
N LYS A 239 -19.53 6.11 -9.95
CA LYS A 239 -20.84 6.78 -9.74
C LYS A 239 -20.74 8.31 -9.82
N LYS A 240 -19.64 8.89 -9.34
CA LYS A 240 -19.41 10.35 -9.47
C LYS A 240 -19.11 10.75 -10.91
N ALA A 241 -18.28 9.96 -11.61
CA ALA A 241 -18.00 10.17 -13.03
C ALA A 241 -19.28 10.18 -13.87
N ASN A 242 -20.22 9.28 -13.61
CA ASN A 242 -21.51 9.19 -14.33
C ASN A 242 -22.44 10.38 -14.09
N LYS A 243 -22.23 11.16 -13.01
CA LYS A 243 -23.01 12.38 -12.73
C LYS A 243 -22.47 13.63 -13.44
N GLY A 244 -21.26 13.57 -13.99
CA GLY A 244 -20.64 14.66 -14.72
C GLY A 244 -21.35 14.94 -16.05
N LYS A 245 -21.12 16.14 -16.59
CA LYS A 245 -21.70 16.60 -17.86
C LYS A 245 -20.96 16.10 -19.11
N THR A 246 -20.09 15.10 -18.96
CA THR A 246 -19.23 14.61 -20.04
C THR A 246 -20.00 13.77 -21.05
N ASP A 247 -19.47 13.70 -22.27
CA ASP A 247 -20.01 12.88 -23.36
C ASP A 247 -20.25 11.43 -22.86
N LYS A 248 -21.51 11.03 -22.96
CA LYS A 248 -21.98 9.72 -22.49
C LYS A 248 -21.26 8.56 -23.21
N ILE A 249 -20.86 8.80 -24.47
CA ILE A 249 -20.12 7.81 -25.28
C ILE A 249 -18.71 7.62 -24.72
N TYR A 250 -18.00 8.71 -24.41
CA TYR A 250 -16.68 8.64 -23.77
C TYR A 250 -16.75 7.89 -22.44
N PHE A 251 -17.72 8.22 -21.58
CA PHE A 251 -17.91 7.55 -20.30
C PHE A 251 -18.15 6.04 -20.46
N LEU A 252 -19.00 5.63 -21.40
CA LEU A 252 -19.32 4.21 -21.65
C LEU A 252 -18.11 3.44 -22.19
N ASN A 253 -17.33 4.04 -23.09
CA ASN A 253 -16.11 3.42 -23.62
C ASN A 253 -15.09 3.19 -22.52
N GLU A 254 -14.87 4.20 -21.66
CA GLU A 254 -13.95 4.10 -20.55
C GLU A 254 -14.42 3.12 -19.47
N LEU A 255 -15.72 3.06 -19.19
CA LEU A 255 -16.31 2.09 -18.30
C LEU A 255 -16.09 0.66 -18.81
N ASN A 256 -16.27 0.41 -20.11
CA ASN A 256 -16.01 -0.88 -20.72
C ASN A 256 -14.53 -1.28 -20.61
N ARG A 257 -13.61 -0.34 -20.85
CA ARG A 257 -12.17 -0.54 -20.65
C ARG A 257 -11.86 -0.93 -19.20
N LEU A 258 -12.40 -0.20 -18.23
CA LEU A 258 -12.20 -0.46 -16.81
C LEU A 258 -12.80 -1.80 -16.35
N ASN A 259 -13.95 -2.21 -16.92
CA ASN A 259 -14.52 -3.53 -16.65
C ASN A 259 -13.64 -4.65 -17.19
N GLN A 260 -13.01 -4.49 -18.36
CA GLN A 260 -12.03 -5.46 -18.87
C GLN A 260 -10.82 -5.58 -17.95
N VAL A 261 -10.29 -4.45 -17.47
CA VAL A 261 -9.19 -4.44 -16.48
C VAL A 261 -9.60 -5.13 -15.19
N ALA A 262 -10.80 -4.84 -14.66
CA ALA A 262 -11.30 -5.48 -13.44
C ALA A 262 -11.45 -7.00 -13.58
N ASN A 263 -11.92 -7.48 -14.74
CA ASN A 263 -12.09 -8.90 -15.02
C ASN A 263 -10.77 -9.65 -15.27
N SER A 264 -9.72 -8.94 -15.68
CA SER A 264 -8.38 -9.50 -15.88
C SER A 264 -7.55 -9.57 -14.58
N MET A 265 -8.00 -8.89 -13.52
CA MET A 265 -7.32 -8.95 -12.23
C MET A 265 -7.76 -10.20 -11.45
N PRO A 266 -6.84 -10.94 -10.82
CA PRO A 266 -7.20 -11.97 -9.86
C PRO A 266 -8.09 -11.32 -8.79
N HIS A 267 -9.23 -11.93 -8.50
CA HIS A 267 -10.18 -11.42 -7.51
C HIS A 267 -9.47 -11.21 -6.17
N ALA A 268 -9.15 -9.97 -5.87
CA ALA A 268 -8.63 -9.58 -4.55
C ALA A 268 -9.81 -9.59 -3.57
N SER A 269 -10.27 -10.79 -3.19
CA SER A 269 -10.97 -10.94 -1.93
C SER A 269 -9.99 -10.61 -0.83
N GLY A 270 -10.39 -9.77 0.14
CA GLY A 270 -9.58 -9.54 1.34
C GLY A 270 -9.29 -10.87 2.05
N GLY A 271 -8.34 -10.87 2.96
CA GLY A 271 -7.83 -12.07 3.61
C GLY A 271 -6.54 -12.56 2.99
N PHE A 272 -6.34 -13.88 3.02
CA PHE A 272 -5.12 -14.50 2.48
C PHE A 272 -5.19 -14.59 0.95
N LEU A 273 -4.15 -14.06 0.29
CA LEU A 273 -3.94 -14.24 -1.15
C LEU A 273 -2.96 -15.40 -1.34
N GLU A 274 -3.42 -16.49 -1.93
CA GLU A 274 -2.54 -17.57 -2.37
C GLU A 274 -1.78 -17.08 -3.62
N GLN A 275 -0.47 -17.02 -3.56
CA GLN A 275 0.35 -16.94 -4.76
C GLN A 275 0.40 -18.35 -5.35
N THR A 276 -0.33 -18.57 -6.43
CA THR A 276 -0.05 -19.69 -7.33
C THR A 276 1.31 -19.44 -7.96
N THR A 277 2.28 -20.26 -7.57
CA THR A 277 3.63 -20.35 -8.14
C THR A 277 3.60 -20.65 -9.63
#